data_2a8177bcae72b2b2f155af14128f8fbb
#
_entry.id   2a8177bcae72b2b2f155af14128f8fbb
#
_cell.length_a   1.000
_cell.length_b   1.000
_cell.length_c   1.000
_cell.angle_alpha   90.00
_cell.angle_beta   90.00
_cell.angle_gamma   90.00
#
_symmetry.space_group_name_H-M   'P 1'
#
loop_
_entity.id
_entity.type
_entity.pdbx_description
1 polymer ?
#
loop_
_entity_poly.entity_id
_entity_poly.type
_entity_poly.pdbx_seq_one_letter_code
_entity_poly.pdbx_strand_id
1 'polypeptide(L)'
;MPLRVLFLSDTHLGLDLPSRPRVERPRRGDDLFESFERALEPATRGEVHVLIHGGDLFFRSRVPAWLACRVFARLAELADQGLDVFWVPGNHERSGVPRALLLTHPGIRVFDRPRTYLVRHDGVALGLSGFPYAPRVRDDFPSLLAATGHADVEADVRLLCLHQAVEGATVGPVGYAFRSGEDVLRVRDVPSGFAAVLSGHIHRAQVLTRDLARRPLAAPILFAGSTDRTSFAERFEPKGTFLLEAAANGAPGGAVTWEFRELAVRPMTVLELDPAREGVEARLGEALAGLDPRSLVRVRLLSEPPPEALPLFRAEALRAAAPPGMSLSVAWPTSRSAFTPRRASTLHTPPARQPKEGKTRA
;
A
#
# COMPACT_ATOMS: atom_id res chain seq x y z
N MET A 1 -31.16 -3.39 -2.34
CA MET A 1 -30.25 -2.22 -2.24
C MET A 1 -28.95 -2.54 -3.00
N PRO A 2 -28.12 -1.57 -3.43
CA PRO A 2 -26.84 -1.89 -4.05
C PRO A 2 -25.92 -2.58 -3.03
N LEU A 3 -25.11 -3.53 -3.50
CA LEU A 3 -24.10 -4.17 -2.68
C LEU A 3 -22.94 -3.20 -2.48
N ARG A 4 -22.62 -2.89 -1.22
CA ARG A 4 -21.58 -1.90 -0.87
C ARG A 4 -20.28 -2.60 -0.47
N VAL A 5 -19.18 -2.10 -1.03
CA VAL A 5 -17.84 -2.64 -0.83
C VAL A 5 -16.92 -1.54 -0.30
N LEU A 6 -16.20 -1.81 0.78
CA LEU A 6 -15.10 -1.00 1.24
C LEU A 6 -13.79 -1.58 0.68
N PHE A 7 -13.05 -0.76 -0.07
CA PHE A 7 -11.73 -1.12 -0.59
C PHE A 7 -10.63 -0.25 0.00
N LEU A 8 -9.65 -0.88 0.63
CA LEU A 8 -8.43 -0.26 1.15
C LEU A 8 -7.22 -1.16 0.85
N SER A 9 -6.02 -0.59 0.93
CA SER A 9 -4.76 -1.31 0.69
C SER A 9 -3.58 -0.64 1.40
N ASP A 10 -2.44 -1.29 1.38
CA ASP A 10 -1.13 -0.72 1.73
C ASP A 10 -1.13 -0.04 3.12
N THR A 11 -1.69 -0.72 4.12
CA THR A 11 -1.77 -0.22 5.50
C THR A 11 -0.43 -0.28 6.23
N HIS A 12 0.49 -1.14 5.79
CA HIS A 12 1.87 -1.25 6.26
C HIS A 12 2.03 -1.24 7.79
N LEU A 13 1.14 -1.94 8.49
CA LEU A 13 1.18 -2.03 9.94
C LEU A 13 2.51 -2.60 10.42
N GLY A 14 3.09 -1.95 11.43
CA GLY A 14 4.42 -2.29 11.94
C GLY A 14 5.59 -1.64 11.19
N LEU A 15 5.36 -0.54 10.47
CA LEU A 15 6.39 0.25 9.76
C LEU A 15 7.60 0.58 10.65
N ASP A 16 7.37 0.89 11.92
CA ASP A 16 8.38 1.30 12.89
C ASP A 16 8.96 0.16 13.75
N LEU A 17 8.66 -1.09 13.41
CA LEU A 17 9.18 -2.26 14.13
C LEU A 17 10.52 -2.76 13.54
N PRO A 18 11.46 -3.26 14.36
CA PRO A 18 11.38 -3.33 15.82
C PRO A 18 11.46 -1.93 16.46
N SER A 19 10.56 -1.69 17.42
CA SER A 19 10.56 -0.42 18.13
C SER A 19 11.81 -0.25 18.98
N ARG A 20 12.40 0.93 18.93
CA ARG A 20 13.46 1.31 19.88
C ARG A 20 12.80 1.81 21.16
N PRO A 21 13.06 1.19 22.33
CA PRO A 21 12.25 1.38 23.53
C PRO A 21 12.40 2.74 24.25
N ARG A 22 13.09 3.73 23.68
CA ARG A 22 13.49 4.96 24.39
C ARG A 22 12.91 6.25 23.83
N VAL A 23 11.81 6.23 23.12
CA VAL A 23 11.23 7.47 22.59
C VAL A 23 9.81 7.64 23.14
N GLU A 24 9.65 8.54 24.09
CA GLU A 24 8.36 8.97 24.67
C GLU A 24 7.56 9.88 23.72
N ARG A 25 7.48 9.49 22.44
CA ARG A 25 6.75 10.27 21.42
C ARG A 25 5.79 9.38 20.66
N PRO A 26 4.75 9.96 20.05
CA PRO A 26 3.84 9.21 19.20
C PRO A 26 4.64 8.43 18.15
N ARG A 27 4.43 7.12 18.10
CA ARG A 27 5.13 6.22 17.19
C ARG A 27 4.41 6.20 15.86
N ARG A 28 5.17 6.09 14.77
CA ARG A 28 4.56 5.95 13.43
C ARG A 28 3.67 4.70 13.31
N GLY A 29 4.03 3.63 14.01
CA GLY A 29 3.19 2.42 14.05
C GLY A 29 1.82 2.67 14.66
N ASP A 30 1.73 3.56 15.65
CA ASP A 30 0.45 3.95 16.27
C ASP A 30 -0.37 4.82 15.30
N ASP A 31 0.28 5.76 14.58
CA ASP A 31 -0.39 6.56 13.55
C ASP A 31 -0.99 5.66 12.44
N LEU A 32 -0.21 4.68 11.93
CA LEU A 32 -0.69 3.76 10.89
C LEU A 32 -1.84 2.90 11.39
N PHE A 33 -1.78 2.46 12.66
CA PHE A 33 -2.86 1.67 13.26
C PHE A 33 -4.13 2.52 13.45
N GLU A 34 -4.00 3.78 13.87
CA GLU A 34 -5.12 4.71 13.96
C GLU A 34 -5.75 4.98 12.59
N SER A 35 -4.93 5.15 11.55
CA SER A 35 -5.40 5.33 10.18
C SER A 35 -6.10 4.07 9.65
N PHE A 36 -5.61 2.88 10.02
CA PHE A 36 -6.28 1.60 9.71
C PHE A 36 -7.66 1.51 10.38
N GLU A 37 -7.76 1.85 11.67
CA GLU A 37 -9.05 1.84 12.38
C GLU A 37 -10.05 2.83 11.76
N ARG A 38 -9.59 4.05 11.40
CA ARG A 38 -10.43 5.02 10.69
C ARG A 38 -10.86 4.52 9.32
N ALA A 39 -9.98 3.82 8.59
CA ALA A 39 -10.31 3.22 7.32
C ALA A 39 -11.43 2.16 7.45
N LEU A 40 -11.52 1.49 8.60
CA LEU A 40 -12.54 0.49 8.91
C LEU A 40 -13.86 1.08 9.46
N GLU A 41 -13.93 2.39 9.73
CA GLU A 41 -15.14 3.00 10.30
C GLU A 41 -16.43 2.70 9.51
N PRO A 42 -16.48 2.74 8.16
CA PRO A 42 -17.69 2.38 7.41
C PRO A 42 -18.14 0.94 7.68
N ALA A 43 -17.17 0.02 7.79
CA ALA A 43 -17.46 -1.37 8.14
C ALA A 43 -17.97 -1.50 9.59
N THR A 44 -17.35 -0.80 10.52
CA THR A 44 -17.74 -0.77 11.94
C THR A 44 -19.17 -0.23 12.14
N ARG A 45 -19.58 0.72 11.27
CA ARG A 45 -20.94 1.29 11.29
C ARG A 45 -21.98 0.46 10.54
N GLY A 46 -21.59 -0.68 9.94
CA GLY A 46 -22.48 -1.50 9.13
C GLY A 46 -22.92 -0.83 7.81
N GLU A 47 -22.14 0.13 7.31
CA GLU A 47 -22.43 0.85 6.06
C GLU A 47 -22.09 0.02 4.82
N VAL A 48 -21.32 -1.07 4.97
CA VAL A 48 -20.83 -1.93 3.89
C VAL A 48 -21.05 -3.40 4.18
N HIS A 49 -21.13 -4.20 3.12
CA HIS A 49 -21.37 -5.65 3.19
C HIS A 49 -20.08 -6.46 2.97
N VAL A 50 -19.13 -5.86 2.26
CA VAL A 50 -17.86 -6.49 1.87
C VAL A 50 -16.71 -5.55 2.18
N LEU A 51 -15.64 -6.09 2.76
CA LEU A 51 -14.35 -5.45 2.94
C LEU A 51 -13.32 -6.15 2.06
N ILE A 52 -12.60 -5.40 1.23
CA ILE A 52 -11.48 -5.90 0.44
C ILE A 52 -10.22 -5.16 0.85
N HIS A 53 -9.23 -5.90 1.37
CA HIS A 53 -7.88 -5.39 1.61
C HIS A 53 -6.97 -5.81 0.46
N GLY A 54 -6.51 -4.84 -0.32
CA GLY A 54 -5.73 -5.02 -1.55
C GLY A 54 -4.25 -5.36 -1.35
N GLY A 55 -3.83 -5.78 -0.17
CA GLY A 55 -2.47 -6.24 0.11
C GLY A 55 -1.60 -5.26 0.88
N ASP A 56 -0.40 -5.71 1.25
CA ASP A 56 0.54 -4.99 2.10
C ASP A 56 -0.12 -4.51 3.40
N LEU A 57 -0.82 -5.44 4.06
CA LEU A 57 -1.42 -5.25 5.37
C LEU A 57 -0.34 -4.94 6.42
N PHE A 58 0.81 -5.62 6.31
CA PHE A 58 1.96 -5.44 7.16
C PHE A 58 3.17 -4.89 6.39
N PHE A 59 4.00 -4.10 7.08
CA PHE A 59 5.19 -3.50 6.47
C PHE A 59 6.32 -4.50 6.21
N ARG A 60 6.35 -5.64 6.90
CA ARG A 60 7.42 -6.64 6.78
C ARG A 60 6.86 -8.05 6.69
N SER A 61 7.60 -8.93 6.03
CA SER A 61 7.26 -10.35 5.94
C SER A 61 7.30 -11.07 7.30
N ARG A 62 8.13 -10.61 8.24
CA ARG A 62 8.15 -11.10 9.62
C ARG A 62 7.40 -10.14 10.52
N VAL A 63 6.22 -10.55 10.94
CA VAL A 63 5.31 -9.78 11.78
C VAL A 63 5.38 -10.30 13.20
N PRO A 64 5.56 -9.44 14.22
CA PRO A 64 5.41 -9.86 15.61
C PRO A 64 4.03 -10.45 15.86
N ALA A 65 3.98 -11.58 16.58
CA ALA A 65 2.73 -12.30 16.81
C ALA A 65 1.64 -11.41 17.45
N TRP A 66 2.01 -10.57 18.40
CA TRP A 66 1.06 -9.65 19.04
C TRP A 66 0.39 -8.70 18.06
N LEU A 67 1.14 -8.17 17.04
CA LEU A 67 0.59 -7.28 16.02
C LEU A 67 -0.33 -8.04 15.08
N ALA A 68 0.09 -9.23 14.62
CA ALA A 68 -0.73 -10.08 13.79
C ALA A 68 -2.05 -10.44 14.49
N CYS A 69 -1.99 -10.88 15.76
CA CYS A 69 -3.16 -11.21 16.55
C CYS A 69 -4.10 -10.00 16.72
N ARG A 70 -3.56 -8.80 17.00
CA ARG A 70 -4.36 -7.58 17.14
C ARG A 70 -5.14 -7.25 15.86
N VAL A 71 -4.45 -7.32 14.72
CA VAL A 71 -5.06 -7.01 13.42
C VAL A 71 -6.11 -8.06 13.04
N PHE A 72 -5.77 -9.35 13.22
CA PHE A 72 -6.67 -10.44 12.87
C PHE A 72 -7.90 -10.50 13.79
N ALA A 73 -7.73 -10.20 15.08
CA ALA A 73 -8.87 -10.07 16.00
C ALA A 73 -9.83 -8.96 15.52
N ARG A 74 -9.28 -7.82 15.09
CA ARG A 74 -10.11 -6.72 14.59
C ARG A 74 -10.90 -7.10 13.33
N LEU A 75 -10.26 -7.80 12.38
CA LEU A 75 -10.94 -8.27 11.17
C LEU A 75 -11.98 -9.37 11.52
N ALA A 76 -11.68 -10.24 12.49
CA ALA A 76 -12.61 -11.27 12.95
C ALA A 76 -13.85 -10.65 13.63
N GLU A 77 -13.70 -9.63 14.48
CA GLU A 77 -14.82 -8.88 15.07
C GLU A 77 -15.78 -8.32 14.02
N LEU A 78 -15.25 -7.77 12.92
CA LEU A 78 -16.07 -7.29 11.81
C LEU A 78 -16.78 -8.43 11.07
N ALA A 79 -16.08 -9.53 10.86
CA ALA A 79 -16.63 -10.70 10.21
C ALA A 79 -17.71 -11.39 11.09
N ASP A 80 -17.58 -11.41 12.41
CA ASP A 80 -18.59 -11.87 13.38
C ASP A 80 -19.87 -11.02 13.31
N GLN A 81 -19.75 -9.75 12.89
CA GLN A 81 -20.89 -8.84 12.66
C GLN A 81 -21.56 -9.07 11.29
N GLY A 82 -21.10 -10.06 10.51
CA GLY A 82 -21.66 -10.44 9.22
C GLY A 82 -20.98 -9.78 8.00
N LEU A 83 -19.84 -9.09 8.18
CA LEU A 83 -19.07 -8.54 7.08
C LEU A 83 -18.27 -9.64 6.38
N ASP A 84 -18.37 -9.72 5.06
CA ASP A 84 -17.50 -10.58 4.26
C ASP A 84 -16.13 -9.89 4.06
N VAL A 85 -15.05 -10.45 4.62
CA VAL A 85 -13.70 -9.87 4.57
C VAL A 85 -12.82 -10.63 3.57
N PHE A 86 -12.19 -9.90 2.65
CA PHE A 86 -11.27 -10.45 1.65
C PHE A 86 -9.91 -9.78 1.76
N TRP A 87 -8.87 -10.59 1.63
CA TRP A 87 -7.48 -10.11 1.64
C TRP A 87 -6.70 -10.68 0.47
N VAL A 88 -6.05 -9.78 -0.30
CA VAL A 88 -5.09 -10.11 -1.34
C VAL A 88 -3.69 -9.99 -0.76
N PRO A 89 -2.91 -11.06 -0.58
CA PRO A 89 -1.55 -10.94 -0.07
C PRO A 89 -0.65 -10.13 -1.01
N GLY A 90 0.01 -9.10 -0.47
CA GLY A 90 0.95 -8.26 -1.19
C GLY A 90 2.39 -8.80 -1.21
N ASN A 91 3.33 -7.99 -1.72
CA ASN A 91 4.73 -8.38 -1.81
C ASN A 91 5.44 -8.38 -0.44
N HIS A 92 4.92 -7.68 0.56
CA HIS A 92 5.42 -7.70 1.93
C HIS A 92 5.02 -8.96 2.70
N GLU A 93 3.96 -9.67 2.29
CA GLU A 93 3.43 -10.86 2.98
C GLU A 93 3.92 -12.19 2.41
N ARG A 94 5.06 -12.22 1.73
CA ARG A 94 5.52 -13.42 1.00
C ARG A 94 5.78 -14.66 1.87
N SER A 95 6.20 -14.52 3.14
CA SER A 95 6.72 -15.69 3.85
C SER A 95 6.58 -15.74 5.37
N GLY A 96 6.11 -14.75 6.07
CA GLY A 96 6.20 -14.73 7.53
C GLY A 96 4.92 -14.39 8.27
N VAL A 97 3.86 -14.09 7.53
CA VAL A 97 2.57 -13.78 8.15
C VAL A 97 1.85 -15.10 8.47
N PRO A 98 1.39 -15.30 9.70
CA PRO A 98 0.68 -16.51 10.08
C PRO A 98 -0.74 -16.54 9.51
N ARG A 99 -0.84 -16.73 8.19
CA ARG A 99 -2.13 -16.77 7.45
C ARG A 99 -3.10 -17.80 8.02
N ALA A 100 -2.58 -18.84 8.64
CA ALA A 100 -3.39 -19.86 9.29
C ALA A 100 -4.36 -19.29 10.33
N LEU A 101 -4.02 -18.19 11.00
CA LEU A 101 -4.90 -17.53 11.96
C LEU A 101 -6.12 -16.88 11.30
N LEU A 102 -5.98 -16.36 10.07
CA LEU A 102 -7.10 -15.80 9.32
C LEU A 102 -7.98 -16.87 8.67
N LEU A 103 -7.37 -17.95 8.19
CA LEU A 103 -8.09 -19.02 7.50
C LEU A 103 -9.01 -19.83 8.40
N THR A 104 -8.97 -19.61 9.71
CA THR A 104 -9.87 -20.28 10.68
C THR A 104 -11.24 -19.59 10.78
N HIS A 105 -11.38 -18.34 10.32
CA HIS A 105 -12.62 -17.60 10.40
C HIS A 105 -13.42 -17.72 9.09
N PRO A 106 -14.67 -18.23 9.09
CA PRO A 106 -15.43 -18.46 7.85
C PRO A 106 -15.76 -17.18 7.07
N GLY A 107 -15.89 -16.04 7.76
CA GLY A 107 -16.13 -14.72 7.15
C GLY A 107 -14.89 -14.05 6.57
N ILE A 108 -13.67 -14.62 6.78
CA ILE A 108 -12.42 -14.07 6.26
C ILE A 108 -11.85 -14.99 5.18
N ARG A 109 -11.68 -14.44 3.98
CA ARG A 109 -11.21 -15.17 2.80
C ARG A 109 -9.94 -14.54 2.24
N VAL A 110 -8.96 -15.38 1.95
CA VAL A 110 -7.63 -14.93 1.48
C VAL A 110 -7.39 -15.44 0.05
N PHE A 111 -6.96 -14.54 -0.82
CA PHE A 111 -6.51 -14.90 -2.17
C PHE A 111 -5.06 -15.46 -2.12
N ASP A 112 -4.87 -16.56 -1.39
CA ASP A 112 -3.58 -17.24 -1.22
C ASP A 112 -3.10 -17.96 -2.50
N ARG A 113 -4.00 -18.12 -3.47
CA ARG A 113 -3.81 -18.65 -4.82
C ARG A 113 -4.87 -18.04 -5.75
N PRO A 114 -4.72 -18.16 -7.08
CA PRO A 114 -5.76 -17.75 -8.01
C PRO A 114 -7.07 -18.43 -7.72
N ARG A 115 -8.15 -17.65 -7.53
CA ARG A 115 -9.51 -18.14 -7.30
C ARG A 115 -10.56 -17.06 -7.46
N THR A 116 -11.80 -17.46 -7.57
CA THR A 116 -12.97 -16.58 -7.51
C THR A 116 -13.84 -16.96 -6.30
N TYR A 117 -14.20 -15.95 -5.52
CA TYR A 117 -15.21 -16.07 -4.48
C TYR A 117 -16.52 -15.46 -4.96
N LEU A 118 -17.64 -16.03 -4.53
CA LEU A 118 -18.97 -15.53 -4.79
C LEU A 118 -19.61 -15.06 -3.47
N VAL A 119 -20.03 -13.79 -3.46
CA VAL A 119 -20.82 -13.18 -2.38
C VAL A 119 -22.21 -12.90 -2.89
N ARG A 120 -23.23 -13.19 -2.10
CA ARG A 120 -24.62 -12.87 -2.42
C ARG A 120 -25.21 -11.99 -1.34
N HIS A 121 -25.74 -10.85 -1.75
CA HIS A 121 -26.41 -9.93 -0.84
C HIS A 121 -27.56 -9.23 -1.54
N ASP A 122 -28.76 -9.22 -0.92
CA ASP A 122 -29.98 -8.58 -1.45
C ASP A 122 -30.28 -8.91 -2.93
N GLY A 123 -30.03 -10.16 -3.33
CA GLY A 123 -30.28 -10.62 -4.70
C GLY A 123 -29.19 -10.26 -5.71
N VAL A 124 -28.12 -9.58 -5.31
CA VAL A 124 -26.95 -9.31 -6.16
C VAL A 124 -25.88 -10.36 -5.89
N ALA A 125 -25.38 -11.00 -6.94
CA ALA A 125 -24.25 -11.91 -6.90
C ALA A 125 -22.97 -11.18 -7.33
N LEU A 126 -22.02 -11.00 -6.40
CA LEU A 126 -20.71 -10.38 -6.63
C LEU A 126 -19.63 -11.45 -6.74
N GLY A 127 -19.00 -11.56 -7.91
CA GLY A 127 -17.82 -12.39 -8.16
C GLY A 127 -16.54 -11.61 -7.89
N LEU A 128 -15.76 -12.06 -6.92
CA LEU A 128 -14.45 -11.50 -6.59
C LEU A 128 -13.36 -12.45 -7.06
N SER A 129 -12.69 -12.12 -8.15
CA SER A 129 -11.59 -12.91 -8.71
C SER A 129 -10.27 -12.28 -8.33
N GLY A 130 -9.27 -13.08 -8.01
CA GLY A 130 -7.98 -12.52 -7.61
C GLY A 130 -6.91 -13.57 -7.36
N PHE A 131 -5.69 -13.10 -7.14
CA PHE A 131 -4.50 -13.88 -6.81
C PHE A 131 -3.50 -13.01 -6.02
N PRO A 132 -2.56 -13.63 -5.25
CA PRO A 132 -1.58 -12.88 -4.49
C PRO A 132 -0.59 -12.17 -5.41
N TYR A 133 0.23 -11.26 -4.86
CA TYR A 133 1.30 -10.60 -5.63
C TYR A 133 2.13 -11.60 -6.46
N ALA A 134 2.28 -11.28 -7.74
CA ALA A 134 3.04 -12.05 -8.71
C ALA A 134 4.19 -11.21 -9.28
N PRO A 135 5.48 -11.57 -9.03
CA PRO A 135 6.63 -10.77 -9.45
C PRO A 135 6.85 -10.73 -10.96
N ARG A 136 6.24 -11.66 -11.70
CA ARG A 136 6.30 -11.77 -13.16
C ARG A 136 4.92 -11.64 -13.78
N VAL A 137 4.08 -10.79 -13.19
CA VAL A 137 2.68 -10.62 -13.60
C VAL A 137 2.54 -10.30 -15.09
N ARG A 138 3.53 -9.63 -15.69
CA ARG A 138 3.48 -9.24 -17.10
C ARG A 138 3.30 -10.44 -18.04
N ASP A 139 3.93 -11.53 -17.74
CA ASP A 139 3.89 -12.75 -18.58
C ASP A 139 2.93 -13.79 -18.00
N ASP A 140 2.80 -13.84 -16.66
CA ASP A 140 2.02 -14.86 -15.98
C ASP A 140 0.52 -14.50 -15.88
N PHE A 141 0.12 -13.23 -16.12
CA PHE A 141 -1.25 -12.76 -15.91
C PHE A 141 -2.33 -13.58 -16.64
N PRO A 142 -2.19 -13.93 -17.93
CA PRO A 142 -3.23 -14.72 -18.60
C PRO A 142 -3.48 -16.07 -17.93
N SER A 143 -2.42 -16.75 -17.50
CA SER A 143 -2.52 -18.04 -16.80
C SER A 143 -3.06 -17.89 -15.38
N LEU A 144 -2.64 -16.85 -14.63
CA LEU A 144 -3.15 -16.54 -13.30
C LEU A 144 -4.65 -16.20 -13.35
N LEU A 145 -5.06 -15.39 -14.32
CA LEU A 145 -6.45 -15.01 -14.49
C LEU A 145 -7.31 -16.24 -14.86
N ALA A 146 -6.87 -17.06 -15.81
CA ALA A 146 -7.57 -18.30 -16.15
C ALA A 146 -7.69 -19.24 -14.95
N ALA A 147 -6.64 -19.37 -14.15
CA ALA A 147 -6.62 -20.21 -12.96
C ALA A 147 -7.57 -19.68 -11.84
N THR A 148 -8.07 -18.44 -11.91
CA THR A 148 -9.12 -17.97 -10.99
C THR A 148 -10.46 -18.67 -11.21
N GLY A 149 -10.72 -19.24 -12.38
CA GLY A 149 -12.02 -19.81 -12.75
C GLY A 149 -13.12 -18.74 -12.86
N HIS A 150 -12.75 -17.47 -13.11
CA HIS A 150 -13.71 -16.36 -13.13
C HIS A 150 -14.83 -16.53 -14.17
N ALA A 151 -14.55 -17.22 -15.26
CA ALA A 151 -15.51 -17.45 -16.33
C ALA A 151 -16.57 -18.50 -15.95
N ASP A 152 -16.25 -19.41 -15.03
CA ASP A 152 -17.10 -20.53 -14.62
C ASP A 152 -18.08 -20.15 -13.49
N VAL A 153 -17.93 -18.95 -12.91
CA VAL A 153 -18.77 -18.45 -11.81
C VAL A 153 -19.81 -17.50 -12.36
N GLU A 154 -21.07 -17.81 -12.16
CA GLU A 154 -22.16 -16.88 -12.48
C GLU A 154 -22.24 -15.77 -11.44
N ALA A 155 -22.09 -14.53 -11.89
CA ALA A 155 -22.14 -13.32 -11.07
C ALA A 155 -22.72 -12.15 -11.85
N ASP A 156 -23.53 -11.33 -11.15
CA ASP A 156 -24.12 -10.10 -11.71
C ASP A 156 -23.10 -8.99 -11.84
N VAL A 157 -22.16 -8.93 -10.89
CA VAL A 157 -21.04 -7.98 -10.87
C VAL A 157 -19.74 -8.74 -10.66
N ARG A 158 -18.69 -8.35 -11.37
CA ARG A 158 -17.37 -8.98 -11.28
C ARG A 158 -16.31 -7.94 -10.98
N LEU A 159 -15.52 -8.17 -9.95
CA LEU A 159 -14.35 -7.39 -9.60
C LEU A 159 -13.09 -8.25 -9.66
N LEU A 160 -12.01 -7.66 -10.16
CA LEU A 160 -10.69 -8.30 -10.15
C LEU A 160 -9.84 -7.66 -9.04
N CYS A 161 -9.39 -8.47 -8.07
CA CYS A 161 -8.68 -8.04 -6.88
C CYS A 161 -7.20 -8.43 -6.98
N LEU A 162 -6.31 -7.45 -6.98
CA LEU A 162 -4.89 -7.61 -7.24
C LEU A 162 -4.03 -6.85 -6.22
N HIS A 163 -2.72 -7.16 -6.25
CA HIS A 163 -1.69 -6.33 -5.63
C HIS A 163 -0.53 -6.17 -6.61
N GLN A 164 -0.69 -5.29 -7.61
CA GLN A 164 0.24 -5.18 -8.74
C GLN A 164 0.43 -3.73 -9.17
N ALA A 165 1.65 -3.40 -9.61
CA ALA A 165 1.84 -2.22 -10.44
C ALA A 165 1.15 -2.44 -11.79
N VAL A 166 0.56 -1.38 -12.34
CA VAL A 166 -0.15 -1.43 -13.62
C VAL A 166 0.39 -0.34 -14.54
N GLU A 167 0.49 -0.66 -15.82
CA GLU A 167 0.90 0.28 -16.86
C GLU A 167 0.00 1.54 -16.85
N GLY A 168 0.64 2.72 -16.77
CA GLY A 168 -0.04 4.00 -16.65
C GLY A 168 -0.25 4.49 -15.22
N ALA A 169 -0.13 3.64 -14.20
CA ALA A 169 -0.15 4.10 -12.81
C ALA A 169 1.05 5.01 -12.50
N THR A 170 0.85 5.99 -11.62
CA THR A 170 1.86 6.99 -11.30
C THR A 170 2.27 6.94 -9.83
N VAL A 171 3.54 7.25 -9.56
CA VAL A 171 4.11 7.30 -8.21
C VAL A 171 5.08 8.47 -8.03
N GLY A 172 5.28 8.84 -6.78
CA GLY A 172 6.29 9.81 -6.36
C GLY A 172 6.00 11.25 -6.76
N PRO A 173 6.78 12.22 -6.22
CA PRO A 173 6.50 13.66 -6.37
C PRO A 173 6.60 14.14 -7.83
N VAL A 174 7.39 13.48 -8.66
CA VAL A 174 7.56 13.82 -10.08
C VAL A 174 6.56 13.11 -11.01
N GLY A 175 5.65 12.28 -10.44
CA GLY A 175 4.64 11.59 -11.23
C GLY A 175 5.22 10.56 -12.20
N TYR A 176 6.20 9.77 -11.75
CA TYR A 176 6.73 8.66 -12.58
C TYR A 176 5.60 7.71 -12.96
N ALA A 177 5.42 7.46 -14.26
CA ALA A 177 4.42 6.52 -14.77
C ALA A 177 5.05 5.18 -15.13
N PHE A 178 4.46 4.09 -14.64
CA PHE A 178 4.87 2.73 -15.02
C PHE A 178 4.58 2.49 -16.50
N ARG A 179 5.57 2.00 -17.24
CA ARG A 179 5.45 1.69 -18.68
C ARG A 179 5.80 0.24 -19.02
N SER A 180 6.76 -0.29 -18.30
CA SER A 180 7.29 -1.63 -18.54
C SER A 180 7.92 -2.17 -17.27
N GLY A 181 8.11 -3.49 -17.22
CA GLY A 181 8.65 -4.22 -16.07
C GLY A 181 8.01 -5.60 -16.02
N GLU A 182 8.71 -6.61 -15.54
CA GLU A 182 8.16 -7.96 -15.39
C GLU A 182 7.01 -7.99 -14.37
N ASP A 183 7.08 -7.09 -13.38
CA ASP A 183 6.12 -6.88 -12.28
C ASP A 183 5.01 -5.86 -12.60
N VAL A 184 4.95 -5.36 -13.84
CA VAL A 184 3.97 -4.37 -14.29
C VAL A 184 2.93 -5.01 -15.20
N LEU A 185 1.68 -5.06 -14.75
CA LEU A 185 0.54 -5.57 -15.53
C LEU A 185 0.25 -4.64 -16.72
N ARG A 186 0.08 -5.22 -17.90
CA ARG A 186 -0.39 -4.48 -19.07
C ARG A 186 -1.89 -4.29 -19.01
N VAL A 187 -2.37 -3.06 -19.13
CA VAL A 187 -3.81 -2.76 -19.08
C VAL A 187 -4.61 -3.47 -20.17
N ARG A 188 -4.01 -3.73 -21.33
CA ARG A 188 -4.66 -4.42 -22.46
C ARG A 188 -4.92 -5.91 -22.20
N ASP A 189 -4.21 -6.51 -21.22
CA ASP A 189 -4.35 -7.92 -20.87
C ASP A 189 -5.55 -8.15 -19.92
N VAL A 190 -6.11 -7.07 -19.35
CA VAL A 190 -7.35 -7.11 -18.56
C VAL A 190 -8.54 -7.27 -19.52
N PRO A 191 -9.28 -8.38 -19.46
CA PRO A 191 -10.40 -8.59 -20.38
C PRO A 191 -11.60 -7.70 -20.01
N SER A 192 -12.50 -7.53 -20.97
CA SER A 192 -13.85 -7.04 -20.70
C SER A 192 -14.61 -8.04 -19.84
N GLY A 193 -15.61 -7.56 -19.09
CA GLY A 193 -16.44 -8.41 -18.24
C GLY A 193 -16.09 -8.32 -16.75
N PHE A 194 -15.21 -7.39 -16.36
CA PHE A 194 -15.07 -6.91 -15.00
C PHE A 194 -15.63 -5.48 -14.90
N ALA A 195 -16.40 -5.19 -13.85
CA ALA A 195 -16.89 -3.85 -13.57
C ALA A 195 -15.74 -2.90 -13.14
N ALA A 196 -14.75 -3.45 -12.44
CA ALA A 196 -13.52 -2.74 -12.06
C ALA A 196 -12.40 -3.73 -11.68
N VAL A 197 -11.16 -3.21 -11.71
CA VAL A 197 -9.97 -3.83 -11.10
C VAL A 197 -9.62 -3.03 -9.84
N LEU A 198 -9.48 -3.71 -8.71
CA LEU A 198 -9.06 -3.15 -7.43
C LEU A 198 -7.63 -3.62 -7.17
N SER A 199 -6.66 -2.71 -7.16
CA SER A 199 -5.26 -3.07 -6.95
C SER A 199 -4.62 -2.27 -5.82
N GLY A 200 -3.86 -2.95 -4.95
CA GLY A 200 -2.90 -2.31 -4.05
C GLY A 200 -1.54 -2.10 -4.72
N HIS A 201 -0.48 -2.02 -3.91
CA HIS A 201 0.93 -1.83 -4.31
C HIS A 201 1.31 -0.38 -4.62
N ILE A 202 0.41 0.43 -5.13
CA ILE A 202 0.66 1.83 -5.45
C ILE A 202 0.08 2.71 -4.34
N HIS A 203 0.94 3.37 -3.57
CA HIS A 203 0.53 4.18 -2.41
C HIS A 203 -0.22 5.47 -2.76
N ARG A 204 -0.22 5.87 -4.03
CA ARG A 204 -1.00 7.01 -4.52
C ARG A 204 -2.40 6.58 -4.88
N ALA A 205 -3.41 7.18 -4.24
CA ALA A 205 -4.80 7.02 -4.65
C ALA A 205 -5.01 7.56 -6.07
N GLN A 206 -5.50 6.72 -6.97
CA GLN A 206 -5.74 7.07 -8.36
C GLN A 206 -6.71 6.10 -9.05
N VAL A 207 -7.37 6.59 -10.08
CA VAL A 207 -8.22 5.77 -10.95
C VAL A 207 -7.73 5.88 -12.38
N LEU A 208 -7.42 4.74 -12.99
CA LEU A 208 -7.05 4.66 -14.40
C LEU A 208 -8.30 4.28 -15.19
N THR A 209 -8.68 5.13 -16.15
CA THR A 209 -9.77 4.89 -17.10
C THR A 209 -9.29 4.86 -18.54
N ARG A 210 -8.01 5.19 -18.77
CA ARG A 210 -7.38 5.24 -20.09
C ARG A 210 -5.98 4.65 -20.05
N ASP A 211 -5.57 4.04 -21.15
CA ASP A 211 -4.21 3.56 -21.35
C ASP A 211 -3.21 4.71 -21.63
N LEU A 212 -1.92 4.36 -21.80
CA LEU A 212 -0.88 5.34 -22.15
C LEU A 212 -1.12 6.04 -23.50
N ALA A 213 -1.90 5.44 -24.41
CA ALA A 213 -2.31 6.03 -25.68
C ALA A 213 -3.65 6.78 -25.57
N ARG A 214 -4.14 7.02 -24.34
CA ARG A 214 -5.43 7.73 -24.06
C ARG A 214 -6.68 6.97 -24.50
N ARG A 215 -6.61 5.72 -24.88
CA ARG A 215 -7.78 4.90 -25.24
C ARG A 215 -8.49 4.43 -23.96
N PRO A 216 -9.83 4.35 -23.94
CA PRO A 216 -10.58 3.83 -22.81
C PRO A 216 -10.12 2.41 -22.43
N LEU A 217 -10.04 2.12 -21.14
CA LEU A 217 -9.81 0.76 -20.63
C LEU A 217 -11.08 -0.07 -20.70
N ALA A 218 -10.95 -1.38 -20.77
CA ALA A 218 -12.07 -2.33 -20.68
C ALA A 218 -12.78 -2.27 -19.33
N ALA A 219 -12.02 -2.01 -18.26
CA ALA A 219 -12.50 -1.79 -16.90
C ALA A 219 -11.65 -0.71 -16.22
N PRO A 220 -12.23 0.17 -15.38
CA PRO A 220 -11.45 1.10 -14.58
C PRO A 220 -10.56 0.35 -13.59
N ILE A 221 -9.37 0.90 -13.30
CA ILE A 221 -8.45 0.33 -12.32
C ILE A 221 -8.31 1.31 -11.17
N LEU A 222 -8.70 0.88 -9.97
CA LEU A 222 -8.72 1.67 -8.76
C LEU A 222 -7.55 1.28 -7.87
N PHE A 223 -6.74 2.27 -7.50
CA PHE A 223 -5.74 2.18 -6.45
C PHE A 223 -6.21 3.02 -5.28
N ALA A 224 -6.55 2.40 -4.16
CA ALA A 224 -6.94 3.13 -2.95
C ALA A 224 -5.78 3.95 -2.39
N GLY A 225 -4.57 3.55 -2.72
CA GLY A 225 -3.37 4.07 -2.09
C GLY A 225 -3.17 3.51 -0.69
N SER A 226 -2.14 3.97 0.01
CA SER A 226 -1.95 3.61 1.42
C SER A 226 -2.89 4.39 2.33
N THR A 227 -3.27 3.80 3.46
CA THR A 227 -4.13 4.46 4.46
C THR A 227 -3.42 5.56 5.24
N ASP A 228 -2.09 5.56 5.23
CA ASP A 228 -1.25 6.62 5.79
C ASP A 228 0.00 6.80 4.93
N ARG A 229 0.73 7.90 5.12
CA ARG A 229 1.98 8.19 4.42
C ARG A 229 3.11 7.36 4.99
N THR A 230 3.77 6.56 4.19
CA THR A 230 4.93 5.75 4.60
C THR A 230 6.25 6.50 4.45
N SER A 231 6.25 7.55 3.63
CA SER A 231 7.46 8.35 3.35
C SER A 231 7.14 9.83 3.10
N PHE A 232 8.14 10.70 3.25
CA PHE A 232 8.03 12.12 2.91
C PHE A 232 7.84 12.39 1.41
N ALA A 233 8.07 11.41 0.55
CA ALA A 233 7.75 11.52 -0.86
C ALA A 233 6.23 11.62 -1.09
N GLU A 234 5.44 11.06 -0.19
CA GLU A 234 3.99 11.02 -0.23
C GLU A 234 3.31 12.19 0.50
N ARG A 235 4.07 13.19 1.00
CA ARG A 235 3.57 14.25 1.89
C ARG A 235 2.38 15.06 1.36
N PHE A 236 2.22 15.12 0.05
CA PHE A 236 1.14 15.84 -0.63
C PHE A 236 0.06 14.91 -1.19
N GLU A 237 0.21 13.60 -1.01
CA GLU A 237 -0.78 12.65 -1.51
C GLU A 237 -1.92 12.51 -0.51
N PRO A 238 -3.19 12.60 -0.96
CA PRO A 238 -4.32 12.23 -0.14
C PRO A 238 -4.24 10.73 0.18
N LYS A 239 -4.65 10.36 1.38
CA LYS A 239 -4.72 8.98 1.85
C LYS A 239 -6.16 8.63 2.15
N GLY A 240 -6.57 7.41 1.84
CA GLY A 240 -7.99 7.10 1.98
C GLY A 240 -8.36 5.69 1.57
N THR A 241 -9.65 5.54 1.33
CA THR A 241 -10.30 4.29 0.93
C THR A 241 -11.29 4.56 -0.20
N PHE A 242 -11.70 3.54 -0.93
CA PHE A 242 -12.85 3.63 -1.82
C PHE A 242 -14.06 2.94 -1.19
N LEU A 243 -15.20 3.62 -1.24
CA LEU A 243 -16.52 2.99 -1.13
C LEU A 243 -17.06 2.74 -2.53
N LEU A 244 -17.45 1.51 -2.79
CA LEU A 244 -18.04 1.13 -4.07
C LEU A 244 -19.48 0.67 -3.86
N GLU A 245 -20.33 0.98 -4.83
CA GLU A 245 -21.67 0.41 -4.95
C GLU A 245 -21.73 -0.45 -6.20
N ALA A 246 -21.96 -1.75 -6.00
CA ALA A 246 -22.06 -2.75 -7.05
C ALA A 246 -23.53 -3.04 -7.37
N ALA A 247 -23.88 -3.01 -8.65
CA ALA A 247 -25.23 -3.23 -9.12
C ALA A 247 -25.25 -4.01 -10.44
N ALA A 248 -26.20 -4.93 -10.56
CA ALA A 248 -26.54 -5.55 -11.83
C ALA A 248 -27.17 -4.49 -12.75
N ASN A 249 -26.63 -4.33 -13.97
CA ASN A 249 -27.15 -3.37 -14.94
C ASN A 249 -27.40 -3.98 -16.33
N GLY A 250 -27.33 -5.31 -16.43
CA GLY A 250 -27.46 -6.05 -17.69
C GLY A 250 -26.23 -6.03 -18.58
N ALA A 251 -25.19 -5.26 -18.25
CA ALA A 251 -23.91 -5.30 -18.95
C ALA A 251 -23.04 -6.48 -18.48
N PRO A 252 -22.18 -7.05 -19.34
CA PRO A 252 -21.22 -8.06 -18.93
C PRO A 252 -20.34 -7.56 -17.78
N GLY A 253 -20.37 -8.27 -16.64
CA GLY A 253 -19.61 -7.92 -15.44
C GLY A 253 -20.28 -6.90 -14.52
N GLY A 254 -21.48 -6.39 -14.85
CA GLY A 254 -22.23 -5.44 -14.04
C GLY A 254 -21.68 -4.01 -14.07
N ALA A 255 -22.10 -3.19 -13.10
CA ALA A 255 -21.61 -1.83 -12.92
C ALA A 255 -21.13 -1.60 -11.49
N VAL A 256 -20.19 -0.68 -11.37
CA VAL A 256 -19.72 -0.20 -10.09
C VAL A 256 -19.55 1.33 -10.14
N THR A 257 -20.06 2.00 -9.12
CA THR A 257 -19.72 3.39 -8.83
C THR A 257 -18.80 3.42 -7.62
N TRP A 258 -18.03 4.49 -7.47
CA TRP A 258 -17.07 4.62 -6.38
C TRP A 258 -16.95 6.04 -5.90
N GLU A 259 -16.66 6.17 -4.62
CA GLU A 259 -16.34 7.41 -3.93
C GLU A 259 -15.02 7.23 -3.19
N PHE A 260 -14.06 8.16 -3.37
CA PHE A 260 -12.85 8.18 -2.56
C PHE A 260 -13.13 8.92 -1.26
N ARG A 261 -12.91 8.25 -0.12
CA ARG A 261 -13.03 8.84 1.22
C ARG A 261 -11.64 9.10 1.78
N GLU A 262 -11.32 10.38 1.90
CA GLU A 262 -10.03 10.81 2.42
C GLU A 262 -9.96 10.61 3.93
N LEU A 263 -8.81 10.10 4.39
CA LEU A 263 -8.49 9.90 5.81
C LEU A 263 -7.66 11.08 6.31
N ALA A 264 -8.02 11.60 7.48
CA ALA A 264 -7.21 12.57 8.18
C ALA A 264 -5.95 11.90 8.74
N VAL A 265 -4.81 12.16 8.14
CA VAL A 265 -3.50 11.65 8.56
C VAL A 265 -2.62 12.79 9.06
N ARG A 266 -1.62 12.48 9.90
CA ARG A 266 -0.69 13.49 10.44
C ARG A 266 -0.01 14.27 9.30
N PRO A 267 0.05 15.61 9.36
CA PRO A 267 0.74 16.41 8.35
C PRO A 267 2.22 16.04 8.27
N MET A 268 2.77 16.02 7.05
CA MET A 268 4.20 15.84 6.80
C MET A 268 4.76 17.09 6.15
N THR A 269 5.79 17.70 6.75
CA THR A 269 6.43 18.91 6.26
C THR A 269 7.93 18.73 6.13
N VAL A 270 8.51 19.28 5.07
CA VAL A 270 9.96 19.41 4.91
C VAL A 270 10.30 20.88 5.11
N LEU A 271 11.07 21.17 6.14
CA LEU A 271 11.63 22.50 6.39
C LEU A 271 13.06 22.53 5.82
N GLU A 272 13.31 23.48 4.94
CA GLU A 272 14.66 23.76 4.45
C GLU A 272 15.32 24.80 5.37
N LEU A 273 16.47 24.47 5.91
CA LEU A 273 17.19 25.30 6.86
C LEU A 273 18.65 25.43 6.42
N ASP A 274 19.12 26.66 6.28
CA ASP A 274 20.54 26.96 6.15
C ASP A 274 21.17 27.12 7.54
N PRO A 275 21.97 26.16 7.99
CA PRO A 275 22.55 26.18 9.33
C PRO A 275 23.68 27.19 9.50
N ALA A 276 24.22 27.75 8.41
CA ALA A 276 25.29 28.76 8.45
C ALA A 276 24.77 30.18 8.64
N ARG A 277 23.45 30.40 8.53
CA ARG A 277 22.86 31.73 8.75
C ARG A 277 22.68 32.01 10.23
N GLU A 278 22.97 33.26 10.62
CA GLU A 278 22.75 33.76 12.01
C GLU A 278 21.31 33.47 12.48
N GLY A 279 21.17 33.24 13.78
CA GLY A 279 19.88 33.00 14.42
C GLY A 279 19.22 31.68 13.99
N VAL A 280 19.97 30.68 13.60
CA VAL A 280 19.44 29.38 13.13
C VAL A 280 18.51 28.72 14.15
N GLU A 281 18.79 28.84 15.45
CA GLU A 281 17.95 28.29 16.53
C GLU A 281 16.60 29.00 16.59
N ALA A 282 16.59 30.33 16.59
CA ALA A 282 15.34 31.12 16.62
C ALA A 282 14.48 30.83 15.38
N ARG A 283 15.11 30.81 14.20
CA ARG A 283 14.43 30.50 12.94
C ARG A 283 13.84 29.09 12.90
N LEU A 284 14.56 28.10 13.45
CA LEU A 284 14.02 26.76 13.60
C LEU A 284 12.81 26.75 14.54
N GLY A 285 12.93 27.41 15.69
CA GLY A 285 11.85 27.53 16.68
C GLY A 285 10.59 28.19 16.09
N GLU A 286 10.75 29.33 15.41
CA GLU A 286 9.63 30.03 14.73
C GLU A 286 8.97 29.15 13.67
N ALA A 287 9.79 28.48 12.83
CA ALA A 287 9.26 27.59 11.78
C ALA A 287 8.48 26.41 12.37
N LEU A 288 8.94 25.83 13.47
CA LEU A 288 8.24 24.72 14.16
C LEU A 288 6.97 25.20 14.85
N ALA A 289 6.99 26.39 15.46
CA ALA A 289 5.82 26.97 16.14
C ALA A 289 4.67 27.30 15.17
N GLY A 290 4.99 27.55 13.89
CA GLY A 290 3.99 27.82 12.85
C GLY A 290 3.32 26.57 12.25
N LEU A 291 3.74 25.36 12.67
CA LEU A 291 3.20 24.09 12.15
C LEU A 291 2.16 23.48 13.12
N ASP A 292 1.33 22.58 12.55
CA ASP A 292 0.48 21.74 13.38
C ASP A 292 1.35 20.98 14.40
N PRO A 293 1.03 21.04 15.73
CA PRO A 293 1.84 20.43 16.77
C PRO A 293 1.97 18.90 16.65
N ARG A 294 1.14 18.25 15.85
CA ARG A 294 1.22 16.80 15.54
C ARG A 294 2.04 16.50 14.28
N SER A 295 2.61 17.50 13.61
CA SER A 295 3.32 17.30 12.35
C SER A 295 4.51 16.33 12.44
N LEU A 296 4.72 15.61 11.37
CA LEU A 296 5.97 14.91 11.09
C LEU A 296 6.85 15.86 10.27
N VAL A 297 7.98 16.29 10.83
CA VAL A 297 8.82 17.31 10.22
C VAL A 297 10.19 16.73 9.87
N ARG A 298 10.63 16.97 8.65
CA ARG A 298 12.00 16.71 8.21
C ARG A 298 12.71 18.04 8.01
N VAL A 299 13.68 18.34 8.85
CA VAL A 299 14.57 19.48 8.69
C VAL A 299 15.65 19.08 7.67
N ARG A 300 15.59 19.64 6.48
CA ARG A 300 16.60 19.45 5.42
C ARG A 300 17.64 20.57 5.51
N LEU A 301 18.86 20.21 5.86
CA LEU A 301 19.97 21.16 5.91
C LEU A 301 20.46 21.45 4.49
N LEU A 302 20.58 22.73 4.17
CA LEU A 302 21.03 23.19 2.85
C LEU A 302 22.56 23.21 2.71
N SER A 303 23.27 23.26 3.83
CA SER A 303 24.73 23.23 3.92
C SER A 303 25.17 22.43 5.15
N GLU A 304 26.43 22.11 5.26
CA GLU A 304 27.03 21.53 6.47
C GLU A 304 26.92 22.52 7.62
N PRO A 305 26.44 22.11 8.80
CA PRO A 305 26.37 22.97 9.97
C PRO A 305 27.79 23.35 10.44
N PRO A 306 28.02 24.62 10.75
CA PRO A 306 29.26 25.01 11.40
C PRO A 306 29.34 24.37 12.80
N PRO A 307 30.56 24.20 13.38
CA PRO A 307 30.74 23.46 14.64
C PRO A 307 29.85 23.93 15.79
N GLU A 308 29.62 25.24 15.88
CA GLU A 308 28.77 25.86 16.90
C GLU A 308 27.29 25.53 16.73
N ALA A 309 26.80 25.26 15.53
CA ALA A 309 25.43 24.90 15.25
C ALA A 309 25.15 23.38 15.35
N LEU A 310 26.18 22.54 15.31
CA LEU A 310 26.02 21.08 15.39
C LEU A 310 25.19 20.59 16.58
N PRO A 311 25.32 21.16 17.80
CA PRO A 311 24.51 20.72 18.94
C PRO A 311 23.00 20.85 18.73
N LEU A 312 22.54 21.83 17.96
CA LEU A 312 21.11 22.08 17.68
C LEU A 312 20.45 20.92 16.91
N PHE A 313 21.23 20.20 16.08
CA PHE A 313 20.74 19.12 15.25
C PHE A 313 20.88 17.74 15.90
N ARG A 314 21.31 17.68 17.17
CA ARG A 314 21.26 16.45 17.96
C ARG A 314 19.81 16.09 18.31
N ALA A 315 19.52 14.80 18.37
CA ALA A 315 18.18 14.29 18.62
C ALA A 315 17.55 14.84 19.91
N GLU A 316 18.37 15.12 20.92
CA GLU A 316 17.93 15.68 22.22
C GLU A 316 17.50 17.15 22.08
N ALA A 317 18.35 17.99 21.45
CA ALA A 317 18.05 19.40 21.23
C ALA A 317 16.82 19.59 20.34
N LEU A 318 16.71 18.82 19.27
CA LEU A 318 15.52 18.83 18.42
C LEU A 318 14.25 18.40 19.17
N ARG A 319 14.36 17.42 20.06
CA ARG A 319 13.25 17.02 20.91
C ARG A 319 12.83 18.12 21.87
N ALA A 320 13.77 18.84 22.42
CA ALA A 320 13.48 19.97 23.33
C ALA A 320 12.82 21.16 22.59
N ALA A 321 13.24 21.41 21.34
CA ALA A 321 12.72 22.50 20.51
C ALA A 321 11.32 22.23 19.94
N ALA A 322 10.89 20.96 19.84
CA ALA A 322 9.64 20.58 19.19
C ALA A 322 8.47 20.47 20.18
N PRO A 323 7.24 20.82 19.77
CA PRO A 323 6.03 20.48 20.51
C PRO A 323 5.95 18.98 20.83
N PRO A 324 5.36 18.57 21.98
CA PRO A 324 5.35 17.17 22.42
C PRO A 324 4.78 16.17 21.39
N GLY A 325 3.78 16.59 20.62
CA GLY A 325 3.15 15.77 19.57
C GLY A 325 3.92 15.69 18.26
N MET A 326 4.90 16.56 18.05
CA MET A 326 5.65 16.68 16.80
C MET A 326 6.81 15.69 16.75
N SER A 327 7.02 15.08 15.59
CA SER A 327 8.17 14.18 15.33
C SER A 327 9.14 14.86 14.39
N LEU A 328 10.40 15.04 14.81
CA LEU A 328 11.45 15.65 13.99
C LEU A 328 12.48 14.63 13.51
N SER A 329 12.94 14.83 12.29
CA SER A 329 14.09 14.15 11.70
C SER A 329 14.97 15.14 10.94
N VAL A 330 16.29 14.89 10.87
CA VAL A 330 17.23 15.71 10.09
C VAL A 330 17.65 14.96 8.85
N ALA A 331 17.60 15.64 7.72
CA ALA A 331 18.26 15.22 6.49
C ALA A 331 19.51 16.06 6.31
N TRP A 332 20.66 15.43 6.46
CA TRP A 332 21.97 16.05 6.26
C TRP A 332 22.24 16.31 4.79
N PRO A 333 23.02 17.34 4.45
CA PRO A 333 23.43 17.55 3.07
C PRO A 333 24.13 16.29 2.58
N THR A 334 23.69 15.76 1.46
CA THR A 334 24.49 14.76 0.76
C THR A 334 25.67 15.49 0.17
N SER A 335 26.89 15.20 0.65
CA SER A 335 28.10 15.62 -0.07
C SER A 335 27.88 15.28 -1.55
N ARG A 336 28.08 16.23 -2.44
CA ARG A 336 28.08 15.99 -3.88
C ARG A 336 29.30 15.14 -4.25
N SER A 337 29.38 13.94 -3.75
CA SER A 337 30.15 12.87 -4.31
C SER A 337 29.41 12.45 -5.58
N ALA A 338 30.02 12.71 -6.72
CA ALA A 338 29.59 12.40 -8.06
C ALA A 338 28.62 11.23 -8.10
N PHE A 339 27.34 11.50 -8.31
CA PHE A 339 26.41 10.49 -8.74
C PHE A 339 26.73 10.17 -10.20
N THR A 340 27.77 9.38 -10.40
CA THR A 340 27.92 8.62 -11.64
C THR A 340 26.83 7.56 -11.56
N PRO A 341 25.83 7.56 -12.47
CA PRO A 341 24.86 6.50 -12.48
C PRO A 341 25.63 5.19 -12.64
N ARG A 342 25.61 4.34 -11.62
CA ARG A 342 26.09 2.98 -11.76
C ARG A 342 25.32 2.39 -12.95
N ARG A 343 26.03 2.18 -14.06
CA ARG A 343 25.57 1.31 -15.13
C ARG A 343 25.08 0.04 -14.45
N ALA A 344 23.84 -0.37 -14.77
CA ALA A 344 23.31 -1.63 -14.37
C ALA A 344 24.41 -2.68 -14.61
N SER A 345 24.94 -3.24 -13.53
CA SER A 345 25.87 -4.35 -13.61
C SER A 345 25.11 -5.49 -14.28
N THR A 346 25.51 -5.82 -15.50
CA THR A 346 25.12 -7.08 -16.16
C THR A 346 25.29 -8.19 -15.14
N LEU A 347 24.18 -8.83 -14.82
CA LEU A 347 24.12 -10.03 -14.02
C LEU A 347 25.10 -11.05 -14.60
N HIS A 348 26.14 -11.37 -13.84
CA HIS A 348 27.02 -12.49 -14.12
C HIS A 348 26.16 -13.76 -14.07
N THR A 349 25.90 -14.32 -15.24
CA THR A 349 25.37 -15.68 -15.40
C THR A 349 26.44 -16.64 -14.87
N PRO A 350 26.19 -17.45 -13.85
CA PRO A 350 27.14 -18.47 -13.44
C PRO A 350 27.30 -19.50 -14.58
N PRO A 351 28.53 -20.01 -14.83
CA PRO A 351 28.77 -20.99 -15.90
C PRO A 351 27.95 -22.26 -15.65
N ALA A 352 27.38 -22.77 -16.73
CA ALA A 352 26.65 -24.02 -16.76
C ALA A 352 27.49 -25.16 -16.16
N ARG A 353 26.93 -25.88 -15.18
CA ARG A 353 27.53 -27.11 -14.65
C ARG A 353 27.52 -28.16 -15.76
N GLN A 354 28.70 -28.61 -16.16
CA GLN A 354 28.87 -29.80 -16.99
C GLN A 354 28.40 -31.06 -16.25
N PRO A 355 27.75 -32.01 -16.91
CA PRO A 355 27.36 -33.27 -16.29
C PRO A 355 28.60 -34.09 -15.96
N LYS A 356 28.70 -34.58 -14.74
CA LYS A 356 29.73 -35.56 -14.34
C LYS A 356 29.44 -36.89 -15.03
N GLU A 357 30.34 -37.32 -15.87
CA GLU A 357 30.37 -38.69 -16.43
C GLU A 357 30.47 -39.73 -15.30
N GLY A 358 29.52 -40.65 -15.30
CA GLY A 358 29.50 -41.78 -14.39
C GLY A 358 30.62 -42.78 -14.74
N LYS A 359 31.54 -43.00 -13.83
CA LYS A 359 32.44 -44.16 -13.90
C LYS A 359 31.71 -45.37 -13.35
N THR A 360 31.33 -46.26 -14.26
CA THR A 360 30.99 -47.67 -13.99
C THR A 360 32.23 -48.37 -13.44
N ARG A 361 32.13 -49.00 -12.32
CA ARG A 361 33.08 -50.04 -11.87
C ARG A 361 32.34 -51.38 -11.81
N ALA A 362 33.02 -52.36 -12.38
CA ALA A 362 32.67 -53.78 -12.43
C ALA A 362 32.47 -54.43 -11.02
#